data_c0ae34df6bc9df5f369c92ac26607618
#
_entry.id   c0ae34df6bc9df5f369c92ac26607618
#
_cell.length_a   1.000
_cell.length_b   1.000
_cell.length_c   1.000
_cell.angle_alpha   90.00
_cell.angle_beta   90.00
_cell.angle_gamma   90.00
#
_symmetry.space_group_name_H-M   'P 1'
#
loop_
_entity.id
_entity.type
_entity.pdbx_description
1 polymer ?
#
loop_
_entity_poly.entity_id
_entity_poly.type
_entity_poly.pdbx_seq_one_letter_code
_entity_poly.pdbx_strand_id
1 'polypeptide(L)'
;MNLSEGDAQQPHVLIIHEVEHYDKWKAVFDDAAVIRREAGEIAYQLLAYDTDARQVVHFSRWTSLEAARAFFESPQLIQIRRVVGVRAPEFRYLNQIEAGSL
;
A
#
# COMPACT_ATOMS: atom_id res chain seq x y z
N MET A 1 -16.10 1.47 25.83
CA MET A 1 -14.81 1.96 25.47
C MET A 1 -14.95 3.04 24.42
N ASN A 2 -14.25 4.02 24.63
CA ASN A 2 -14.15 5.05 23.66
C ASN A 2 -13.16 4.56 22.62
N LEU A 3 -13.56 4.53 21.39
CA LEU A 3 -12.60 4.34 20.36
C LEU A 3 -11.69 5.53 20.40
N SER A 4 -10.78 5.56 21.27
CA SER A 4 -9.94 6.73 21.36
C SER A 4 -9.63 7.25 19.96
N GLU A 5 -9.25 8.47 19.92
CA GLU A 5 -8.93 9.12 18.66
C GLU A 5 -7.93 8.31 17.87
N GLY A 6 -6.96 7.72 18.55
CA GLY A 6 -5.94 6.91 17.90
C GLY A 6 -6.52 5.67 17.25
N ASP A 7 -7.47 5.02 17.95
CA ASP A 7 -8.05 3.78 17.41
C ASP A 7 -8.98 4.09 16.27
N ALA A 8 -9.73 5.17 16.36
CA ALA A 8 -10.66 5.56 15.32
C ALA A 8 -9.93 6.04 14.07
N GLN A 9 -8.66 6.41 14.22
CA GLN A 9 -7.89 6.97 13.13
C GLN A 9 -6.75 6.03 12.75
N GLN A 10 -7.11 4.84 12.29
CA GLN A 10 -6.10 3.87 11.83
C GLN A 10 -6.03 3.91 10.31
N PRO A 11 -5.16 4.76 9.74
CA PRO A 11 -5.10 4.91 8.29
C PRO A 11 -4.53 3.68 7.61
N HIS A 12 -5.21 3.26 6.57
CA HIS A 12 -4.76 2.14 5.75
C HIS A 12 -4.86 2.51 4.28
N VAL A 13 -4.03 1.89 3.48
CA VAL A 13 -4.13 2.02 2.03
C VAL A 13 -4.19 0.63 1.44
N LEU A 14 -5.15 0.42 0.56
CA LEU A 14 -5.24 -0.80 -0.22
C LEU A 14 -4.94 -0.43 -1.67
N ILE A 15 -3.96 -1.10 -2.26
CA ILE A 15 -3.60 -0.87 -3.64
C ILE A 15 -3.65 -2.19 -4.36
N ILE A 16 -4.33 -2.21 -5.50
CA ILE A 16 -4.31 -3.37 -6.39
C ILE A 16 -3.45 -3.00 -7.58
N HIS A 17 -2.37 -3.80 -7.77
CA HIS A 17 -1.45 -3.61 -8.89
C HIS A 17 -1.61 -4.77 -9.85
N GLU A 18 -1.74 -4.47 -11.13
CA GLU A 18 -1.54 -5.51 -12.13
C GLU A 18 -0.06 -5.42 -12.52
N VAL A 19 0.71 -6.47 -12.19
CA VAL A 19 2.15 -6.46 -12.44
C VAL A 19 2.48 -7.43 -13.58
N GLU A 20 3.33 -6.99 -14.50
CA GLU A 20 3.73 -7.82 -15.63
C GLU A 20 4.73 -8.90 -15.19
N HIS A 21 5.65 -8.53 -14.32
CA HIS A 21 6.71 -9.42 -13.83
C HIS A 21 6.84 -9.25 -12.34
N TYR A 22 6.30 -10.20 -11.58
CA TYR A 22 6.28 -10.08 -10.12
C TYR A 22 7.66 -9.91 -9.52
N ASP A 23 8.63 -10.72 -9.97
CA ASP A 23 9.97 -10.67 -9.38
C ASP A 23 10.62 -9.31 -9.55
N LYS A 24 10.43 -8.69 -10.72
CA LYS A 24 10.97 -7.36 -10.97
C LYS A 24 10.28 -6.32 -10.09
N TRP A 25 8.97 -6.39 -9.99
CA TRP A 25 8.20 -5.47 -9.15
C TRP A 25 8.58 -5.64 -7.69
N LYS A 26 8.71 -6.89 -7.24
CA LYS A 26 9.02 -7.17 -5.83
C LYS A 26 10.40 -6.66 -5.45
N ALA A 27 11.37 -6.77 -6.33
CA ALA A 27 12.71 -6.25 -6.06
C ALA A 27 12.67 -4.73 -5.83
N VAL A 28 11.92 -4.00 -6.64
CA VAL A 28 11.77 -2.55 -6.47
C VAL A 28 10.97 -2.24 -5.22
N PHE A 29 9.94 -3.03 -4.93
CA PHE A 29 9.14 -2.86 -3.72
C PHE A 29 10.03 -3.00 -2.48
N ASP A 30 10.89 -4.01 -2.46
CA ASP A 30 11.80 -4.22 -1.33
C ASP A 30 12.85 -3.13 -1.22
N ASP A 31 13.39 -2.69 -2.35
CA ASP A 31 14.38 -1.60 -2.34
C ASP A 31 13.76 -0.30 -1.83
N ALA A 32 12.47 -0.13 -2.01
CA ALA A 32 11.77 1.07 -1.58
C ALA A 32 11.37 1.04 -0.10
N ALA A 33 11.72 -0.02 0.64
CA ALA A 33 11.28 -0.15 2.03
C ALA A 33 11.68 1.04 2.89
N VAL A 34 12.89 1.56 2.70
CA VAL A 34 13.37 2.70 3.49
C VAL A 34 12.53 3.94 3.20
N ILE A 35 12.31 4.26 1.91
CA ILE A 35 11.54 5.47 1.58
C ILE A 35 10.08 5.31 1.97
N ARG A 36 9.53 4.08 1.93
CA ARG A 36 8.15 3.84 2.40
C ARG A 36 8.04 4.11 3.88
N ARG A 37 9.00 3.60 4.66
CA ARG A 37 9.00 3.83 6.11
C ARG A 37 9.16 5.31 6.43
N GLU A 38 10.08 5.98 5.76
CA GLU A 38 10.29 7.41 5.99
C GLU A 38 9.07 8.24 5.61
N ALA A 39 8.33 7.79 4.61
CA ALA A 39 7.11 8.48 4.19
C ALA A 39 5.95 8.27 5.16
N GLY A 40 6.01 7.23 5.99
CA GLY A 40 4.98 7.00 7.00
C GLY A 40 4.32 5.63 6.97
N GLU A 41 4.79 4.70 6.14
CA GLU A 41 4.26 3.33 6.16
C GLU A 41 4.78 2.61 7.40
N ILE A 42 3.88 1.98 8.14
CA ILE A 42 4.18 1.32 9.41
C ILE A 42 4.27 -0.18 9.26
N ALA A 43 3.36 -0.76 8.49
CA ALA A 43 3.26 -2.20 8.32
C ALA A 43 2.54 -2.49 7.01
N TYR A 44 2.73 -3.70 6.48
CA TYR A 44 2.10 -4.05 5.22
C TYR A 44 1.86 -5.55 5.12
N GLN A 45 0.98 -5.90 4.19
CA GLN A 45 0.77 -7.26 3.72
C GLN A 45 0.77 -7.23 2.20
N LEU A 46 1.32 -8.26 1.60
CA LEU A 46 1.20 -8.48 0.17
C LEU A 46 0.36 -9.73 -0.05
N LEU A 47 -0.66 -9.60 -0.87
CA LEU A 47 -1.57 -10.67 -1.20
C LEU A 47 -1.69 -10.74 -2.71
N ALA A 48 -2.10 -11.88 -3.22
CA ALA A 48 -2.36 -12.02 -4.65
C ALA A 48 -3.74 -12.63 -4.81
N TYR A 49 -4.39 -12.33 -5.93
CA TYR A 49 -5.64 -13.00 -6.24
C TYR A 49 -5.35 -14.49 -6.42
N ASP A 50 -6.23 -15.33 -5.90
CA ASP A 50 -6.06 -16.78 -6.06
C ASP A 50 -6.22 -17.22 -7.52
N THR A 51 -6.91 -16.43 -8.31
CA THR A 51 -7.16 -16.75 -9.73
C THR A 51 -6.20 -16.07 -10.68
N ASP A 52 -5.43 -15.09 -10.22
CA ASP A 52 -4.50 -14.36 -11.09
C ASP A 52 -3.38 -13.76 -10.26
N ALA A 53 -2.24 -14.45 -10.25
CA ALA A 53 -1.10 -14.04 -9.43
C ALA A 53 -0.49 -12.70 -9.86
N ARG A 54 -0.88 -12.17 -11.02
CA ARG A 54 -0.40 -10.85 -11.45
C ARG A 54 -1.16 -9.72 -10.79
N GLN A 55 -2.31 -10.03 -10.16
CA GLN A 55 -3.07 -9.05 -9.41
C GLN A 55 -2.55 -9.07 -7.97
N VAL A 56 -1.69 -8.11 -7.64
CA VAL A 56 -1.03 -8.04 -6.33
C VAL A 56 -1.67 -6.95 -5.50
N VAL A 57 -2.07 -7.30 -4.30
CA VAL A 57 -2.68 -6.37 -3.36
C VAL A 57 -1.65 -5.98 -2.31
N HIS A 58 -1.40 -4.70 -2.19
CA HIS A 58 -0.55 -4.14 -1.14
C HIS A 58 -1.49 -3.46 -0.14
N PHE A 59 -1.64 -4.04 1.02
CA PHE A 59 -2.49 -3.51 2.09
C PHE A 59 -1.57 -3.04 3.20
N SER A 60 -1.61 -1.74 3.51
CA SER A 60 -0.63 -1.16 4.42
C SER A 60 -1.25 -0.21 5.41
N ARG A 61 -0.60 -0.10 6.55
CA ARG A 61 -0.98 0.85 7.61
C ARG A 61 -0.01 2.01 7.60
N TRP A 62 -0.53 3.22 7.79
CA TRP A 62 0.23 4.47 7.67
C TRP A 62 0.04 5.36 8.87
N THR A 63 0.96 6.31 9.03
CA THR A 63 0.86 7.31 10.09
C THR A 63 -0.30 8.26 9.83
N SER A 64 -0.59 8.55 8.55
CA SER A 64 -1.73 9.37 8.18
C SER A 64 -2.09 9.13 6.72
N LEU A 65 -3.34 9.40 6.34
CA LEU A 65 -3.73 9.31 4.94
C LEU A 65 -3.08 10.41 4.11
N GLU A 66 -2.85 11.57 4.71
CA GLU A 66 -2.17 12.65 4.02
C GLU A 66 -0.76 12.23 3.60
N ALA A 67 -0.02 11.61 4.52
CA ALA A 67 1.32 11.12 4.20
C ALA A 67 1.29 10.07 3.11
N ALA A 68 0.33 9.16 3.17
CA ALA A 68 0.19 8.10 2.18
C ALA A 68 -0.10 8.68 0.79
N ARG A 69 -1.05 9.62 0.71
CA ARG A 69 -1.37 10.24 -0.57
C ARG A 69 -0.18 10.97 -1.17
N ALA A 70 0.53 11.74 -0.33
CA ALA A 70 1.69 12.48 -0.80
C ALA A 70 2.73 11.54 -1.39
N PHE A 71 2.93 10.39 -0.76
CA PHE A 71 3.89 9.41 -1.23
C PHE A 71 3.44 8.76 -2.55
N PHE A 72 2.25 8.16 -2.55
CA PHE A 72 1.80 7.39 -3.71
C PHE A 72 1.48 8.25 -4.93
N GLU A 73 1.10 9.51 -4.72
CA GLU A 73 0.78 10.41 -5.81
C GLU A 73 1.97 11.25 -6.25
N SER A 74 3.15 11.01 -5.67
CA SER A 74 4.34 11.75 -6.08
C SER A 74 4.77 11.38 -7.49
N PRO A 75 5.33 12.31 -8.24
CA PRO A 75 5.84 12.01 -9.58
C PRO A 75 6.86 10.88 -9.60
N GLN A 76 7.68 10.81 -8.54
CA GLN A 76 8.71 9.77 -8.43
C GLN A 76 8.08 8.39 -8.39
N LEU A 77 7.05 8.21 -7.59
CA LEU A 77 6.37 6.91 -7.47
C LEU A 77 5.62 6.56 -8.75
N ILE A 78 5.01 7.53 -9.38
CA ILE A 78 4.32 7.30 -10.65
C ILE A 78 5.31 6.78 -11.68
N GLN A 79 6.49 7.39 -11.76
CA GLN A 79 7.51 6.98 -12.71
C GLN A 79 8.05 5.59 -12.39
N ILE A 80 8.29 5.30 -11.12
CA ILE A 80 8.77 3.98 -10.69
C ILE A 80 7.78 2.90 -11.11
N ARG A 81 6.49 3.12 -10.88
CA ARG A 81 5.48 2.14 -11.26
C ARG A 81 5.47 1.87 -12.76
N ARG A 82 5.63 2.91 -13.56
CA ARG A 82 5.69 2.73 -15.02
C ARG A 82 6.87 1.88 -15.44
N VAL A 83 8.02 2.16 -14.84
CA VAL A 83 9.26 1.46 -15.22
C VAL A 83 9.17 -0.03 -14.89
N VAL A 84 8.53 -0.38 -13.77
CA VAL A 84 8.46 -1.79 -13.37
C VAL A 84 7.21 -2.52 -13.87
N GLY A 85 6.46 -1.89 -14.77
CA GLY A 85 5.37 -2.57 -15.44
C GLY A 85 4.10 -2.72 -14.63
N VAL A 86 3.79 -1.76 -13.76
CA VAL A 86 2.51 -1.74 -13.06
C VAL A 86 1.47 -1.09 -13.97
N ARG A 87 0.34 -1.76 -14.14
CA ARG A 87 -0.77 -1.25 -14.95
C ARG A 87 -1.96 -0.93 -14.08
N ALA A 88 -2.64 0.16 -14.41
CA ALA A 88 -3.94 0.53 -13.87
C ALA A 88 -4.03 0.31 -12.35
N PRO A 89 -3.12 0.89 -11.57
CA PRO A 89 -3.19 0.69 -10.12
C PRO A 89 -4.46 1.31 -9.56
N GLU A 90 -5.12 0.58 -8.67
CA GLU A 90 -6.29 1.09 -7.97
C GLU A 90 -5.91 1.37 -6.53
N PHE A 91 -6.22 2.58 -6.06
CA PHE A 91 -5.92 3.01 -4.70
C PHE A 91 -7.20 3.19 -3.92
N ARG A 92 -7.21 2.71 -2.68
CA ARG A 92 -8.29 2.94 -1.73
C ARG A 92 -7.66 3.42 -0.43
N TYR A 93 -8.04 4.62 -0.01
CA TYR A 93 -7.56 5.21 1.25
C TYR A 93 -8.63 4.95 2.30
N LEU A 94 -8.27 4.28 3.37
CA LEU A 94 -9.22 3.68 4.31
C LEU A 94 -8.86 4.04 5.74
N ASN A 95 -9.88 4.08 6.58
CA ASN A 95 -9.67 4.13 8.02
C ASN A 95 -10.24 2.86 8.62
N GLN A 96 -9.45 2.17 9.42
CA GLN A 96 -9.91 1.00 10.12
C GLN A 96 -10.92 1.42 11.20
N ILE A 97 -12.10 0.84 11.17
CA ILE A 97 -13.11 1.14 12.18
C ILE A 97 -13.15 0.06 13.26
N GLU A 98 -12.64 -1.13 12.97
CA GLU A 98 -12.62 -2.21 13.94
C GLU A 98 -11.71 -3.31 13.43
N ALA A 99 -11.08 -4.01 14.35
CA ALA A 99 -10.36 -5.24 14.06
C ALA A 99 -10.60 -6.20 15.22
N GLY A 100 -10.51 -7.50 14.96
CA GLY A 100 -10.73 -8.48 16.00
C GLY A 100 -10.39 -9.88 15.54
N SER A 101 -10.52 -10.83 16.46
CA SER A 101 -10.35 -12.25 16.19
C SER A 101 -11.61 -12.98 16.63
N LEU A 102 -11.93 -14.06 15.91
CA LEU A 102 -13.12 -14.86 16.24
C LEU A 102 -12.70 -16.14 16.92
#